data_ecbc17d0b69087613b5ce65b87d9b4ca
#
_entry.id   ecbc17d0b69087613b5ce65b87d9b4ca
#
_cell.length_a   1.000
_cell.length_b   1.000
_cell.length_c   1.000
_cell.angle_alpha   90.00
_cell.angle_beta   90.00
_cell.angle_gamma   90.00
#
_symmetry.space_group_name_H-M   'P 1'
#
loop_
_entity.id
_entity.type
_entity.pdbx_description
1 polymer ?
#
loop_
_entity_poly.entity_id
_entity_poly.type
_entity_poly.pdbx_seq_one_letter_code
_entity_poly.pdbx_strand_id
1 'polypeptide(L)'
;MGKLSGEQVKAYHKQYNLQSWSKQGSINPIPVEKAEGIYIWDYEGNRYTDMSSQLVNLNVGHGNRRIIDAIKEQAEQFCYMGPSYAVESRSLLAKMVIDRMPDNMGKVFFTNGGADANENAIKIARMYTGRNKIFSRYRSYHGSTFGAGNLTGEPRRYPLEP
;
A
#
# COMPACT_ATOMS: atom_id res chain seq x y z
N MET A 1 -12.69 19.73 -16.87
CA MET A 1 -11.42 20.35 -16.46
C MET A 1 -10.38 20.03 -17.52
N GLY A 2 -9.58 21.01 -17.98
CA GLY A 2 -8.46 20.76 -18.90
C GLY A 2 -7.33 19.97 -18.20
N LYS A 3 -6.49 19.30 -18.97
CA LYS A 3 -5.31 18.59 -18.47
C LYS A 3 -4.32 19.60 -17.88
N LEU A 4 -3.83 19.36 -16.66
CA LEU A 4 -2.81 20.21 -16.02
C LEU A 4 -1.47 20.08 -16.74
N SER A 5 -0.65 21.15 -16.73
CA SER A 5 0.75 21.04 -17.14
C SER A 5 1.61 20.40 -16.04
N GLY A 6 2.80 19.90 -16.38
CA GLY A 6 3.75 19.33 -15.42
C GLY A 6 4.12 20.31 -14.30
N GLU A 7 4.32 21.57 -14.65
CA GLU A 7 4.56 22.66 -13.68
C GLU A 7 3.40 22.84 -12.69
N GLN A 8 2.16 22.83 -13.19
CA GLN A 8 0.97 22.91 -12.34
C GLN A 8 0.82 21.70 -11.43
N VAL A 9 1.07 20.49 -11.94
CA VAL A 9 1.04 19.25 -11.14
C VAL A 9 2.06 19.33 -10.01
N LYS A 10 3.29 19.74 -10.32
CA LYS A 10 4.37 19.89 -9.34
C LYS A 10 4.07 20.99 -8.30
N ALA A 11 3.53 22.12 -8.74
CA ALA A 11 3.14 23.22 -7.86
C ALA A 11 2.03 22.79 -6.89
N TYR A 12 0.97 22.16 -7.39
CA TYR A 12 -0.14 21.66 -6.56
C TYR A 12 0.31 20.57 -5.60
N HIS A 13 1.19 19.66 -6.04
CA HIS A 13 1.76 18.66 -5.15
C HIS A 13 2.50 19.32 -3.97
N LYS A 14 3.38 20.29 -4.24
CA LYS A 14 4.12 20.99 -3.20
C LYS A 14 3.23 21.81 -2.25
N GLN A 15 2.16 22.37 -2.78
CA GLN A 15 1.28 23.25 -2.01
C GLN A 15 0.25 22.49 -1.16
N TYR A 16 -0.29 21.40 -1.69
CA TYR A 16 -1.46 20.74 -1.10
C TYR A 16 -1.22 19.33 -0.58
N ASN A 17 -0.12 18.67 -0.95
CA ASN A 17 0.21 17.33 -0.47
C ASN A 17 1.30 17.36 0.59
N LEU A 18 1.05 16.70 1.72
CA LEU A 18 2.09 16.36 2.68
C LEU A 18 2.80 15.08 2.21
N GLN A 19 4.01 15.22 1.69
CA GLN A 19 4.80 14.07 1.23
C GLN A 19 5.40 13.34 2.43
N SER A 20 5.01 12.08 2.61
CA SER A 20 5.54 11.23 3.70
C SER A 20 7.06 11.02 3.57
N TRP A 21 7.72 10.83 4.71
CA TRP A 21 9.16 10.55 4.81
C TRP A 21 10.08 11.62 4.20
N SER A 22 9.60 12.83 4.08
CA SER A 22 10.32 13.90 3.41
C SER A 22 10.29 15.21 4.21
N LYS A 23 11.40 15.94 4.15
CA LYS A 23 11.44 17.34 4.64
C LYS A 23 10.69 18.22 3.65
N GLN A 24 9.52 18.70 4.03
CA GLN A 24 8.59 19.41 3.12
C GLN A 24 9.21 20.58 2.36
N GLY A 25 10.05 21.39 3.02
CA GLY A 25 10.70 22.53 2.38
C GLY A 25 11.75 22.18 1.30
N SER A 26 12.14 20.91 1.17
CA SER A 26 13.13 20.45 0.19
C SER A 26 12.60 19.45 -0.84
N ILE A 27 11.29 19.18 -0.84
CA ILE A 27 10.70 18.26 -1.83
C ILE A 27 10.81 18.81 -3.25
N ASN A 28 11.20 17.95 -4.19
CA ASN A 28 11.26 18.26 -5.61
C ASN A 28 10.72 17.08 -6.42
N PRO A 29 9.40 16.83 -6.39
CA PRO A 29 8.80 15.67 -7.03
C PRO A 29 8.90 15.77 -8.56
N ILE A 30 9.07 14.61 -9.20
CA ILE A 30 8.97 14.48 -10.66
C ILE A 30 7.47 14.42 -11.01
N PRO A 31 6.95 15.31 -11.86
CA PRO A 31 5.56 15.25 -12.31
C PRO A 31 5.39 14.13 -13.33
N VAL A 32 4.89 12.98 -12.93
CA VAL A 32 4.70 11.80 -13.79
C VAL A 32 3.48 11.97 -14.67
N GLU A 33 3.64 11.80 -15.98
CA GLU A 33 2.55 11.81 -16.95
C GLU A 33 2.01 10.42 -17.26
N LYS A 34 2.91 9.44 -17.45
CA LYS A 34 2.55 8.06 -17.79
C LYS A 34 3.60 7.07 -17.29
N ALA A 35 3.20 5.79 -17.24
CA ALA A 35 4.10 4.70 -16.92
C ALA A 35 3.69 3.43 -17.69
N GLU A 36 4.67 2.61 -18.11
CA GLU A 36 4.47 1.36 -18.83
C GLU A 36 5.64 0.40 -18.58
N GLY A 37 5.33 -0.86 -18.29
CA GLY A 37 6.35 -1.87 -17.97
C GLY A 37 7.20 -1.44 -16.78
N ILE A 38 8.48 -1.22 -17.01
CA ILE A 38 9.44 -0.73 -16.01
C ILE A 38 9.77 0.76 -16.16
N TYR A 39 9.07 1.48 -17.02
CA TYR A 39 9.40 2.86 -17.34
C TYR A 39 8.33 3.84 -16.87
N ILE A 40 8.80 5.03 -16.48
CA ILE A 40 7.98 6.18 -16.10
C ILE A 40 8.40 7.35 -17.00
N TRP A 41 7.44 8.17 -17.43
CA TRP A 41 7.71 9.41 -18.18
C TRP A 41 7.14 10.61 -17.43
N ASP A 42 7.92 11.67 -17.40
CA ASP A 42 7.45 12.97 -16.95
C ASP A 42 6.70 13.73 -18.07
N TYR A 43 6.18 14.89 -17.74
CA TYR A 43 5.46 15.77 -18.68
C TYR A 43 6.35 16.38 -19.76
N GLU A 44 7.67 16.33 -19.59
CA GLU A 44 8.66 16.81 -20.57
C GLU A 44 9.11 15.68 -21.51
N GLY A 45 8.61 14.47 -21.30
CA GLY A 45 8.93 13.28 -22.10
C GLY A 45 10.22 12.57 -21.68
N ASN A 46 10.86 12.98 -20.59
CA ASN A 46 12.01 12.26 -20.04
C ASN A 46 11.57 10.90 -19.51
N ARG A 47 12.32 9.86 -19.85
CA ARG A 47 12.06 8.49 -19.44
C ARG A 47 12.97 8.08 -18.30
N TYR A 48 12.38 7.52 -17.25
CA TYR A 48 13.06 6.98 -16.09
C TYR A 48 12.80 5.48 -15.98
N THR A 49 13.78 4.73 -15.49
CA THR A 49 13.58 3.30 -15.14
C THR A 49 13.18 3.19 -13.68
N ASP A 50 12.04 2.56 -13.44
CA ASP A 50 11.53 2.28 -12.08
C ASP A 50 12.25 1.06 -11.48
N MET A 51 13.37 1.29 -10.82
CA MET A 51 14.17 0.25 -10.17
C MET A 51 13.60 -0.22 -8.83
N SER A 52 12.60 0.48 -8.31
CA SER A 52 12.00 0.21 -7.00
C SER A 52 10.63 -0.47 -7.07
N SER A 53 10.06 -0.62 -8.27
CA SER A 53 8.67 -1.07 -8.48
C SER A 53 7.68 -0.34 -7.56
N GLN A 54 7.88 0.98 -7.38
CA GLN A 54 7.08 1.84 -6.51
C GLN A 54 6.91 1.25 -5.10
N LEU A 55 8.03 1.09 -4.39
CA LEU A 55 8.10 0.42 -3.08
C LEU A 55 7.59 -1.03 -3.11
N VAL A 56 7.97 -1.77 -4.16
CA VAL A 56 7.65 -3.20 -4.35
C VAL A 56 6.14 -3.47 -4.56
N ASN A 57 5.37 -2.45 -4.95
CA ASN A 57 3.93 -2.60 -5.20
C ASN A 57 3.58 -3.03 -6.64
N LEU A 58 4.48 -2.78 -7.60
CA LEU A 58 4.24 -3.03 -9.03
C LEU A 58 5.08 -4.17 -9.59
N ASN A 59 5.02 -5.34 -8.96
CA ASN A 59 5.82 -6.51 -9.33
C ASN A 59 5.56 -7.05 -10.75
N VAL A 60 4.41 -6.72 -11.33
CA VAL A 60 4.03 -7.09 -12.70
C VAL A 60 4.23 -5.95 -13.71
N GLY A 61 4.84 -4.85 -13.27
CA GLY A 61 5.07 -3.64 -14.07
C GLY A 61 3.85 -2.73 -14.19
N HIS A 62 4.12 -1.52 -14.69
CA HIS A 62 3.09 -0.51 -14.94
C HIS A 62 2.22 -0.90 -16.15
N GLY A 63 0.94 -0.57 -16.11
CA GLY A 63 0.05 -0.67 -17.26
C GLY A 63 -0.33 -2.10 -17.67
N ASN A 64 -0.22 -3.10 -16.81
CA ASN A 64 -0.58 -4.48 -17.11
C ASN A 64 -2.06 -4.57 -17.52
N ARG A 65 -2.32 -4.91 -18.80
CA ARG A 65 -3.65 -4.91 -19.41
C ARG A 65 -4.62 -5.86 -18.70
N ARG A 66 -4.19 -7.05 -18.30
CA ARG A 66 -5.04 -8.02 -17.62
C ARG A 66 -5.58 -7.47 -16.29
N ILE A 67 -4.74 -6.75 -15.53
CA ILE A 67 -5.15 -6.10 -14.27
C ILE A 67 -6.10 -4.94 -14.55
N ILE A 68 -5.76 -4.08 -15.51
CA ILE A 68 -6.61 -2.93 -15.88
C ILE A 68 -7.99 -3.38 -16.32
N ASP A 69 -8.06 -4.39 -17.17
CA ASP A 69 -9.32 -4.87 -17.71
C ASP A 69 -10.17 -5.55 -16.62
N ALA A 70 -9.56 -6.34 -15.72
CA ALA A 70 -10.25 -6.91 -14.55
C ALA A 70 -10.80 -5.83 -13.58
N ILE A 71 -10.04 -4.74 -13.36
CA ILE A 71 -10.51 -3.61 -12.53
C ILE A 71 -11.71 -2.93 -13.20
N LYS A 72 -11.67 -2.69 -14.51
CA LYS A 72 -12.79 -2.09 -15.26
C LYS A 72 -14.04 -2.95 -15.18
N GLU A 73 -13.91 -4.24 -15.45
CA GLU A 73 -15.02 -5.20 -15.39
C GLU A 73 -15.66 -5.22 -14.00
N GLN A 74 -14.83 -5.28 -12.93
CA GLN A 74 -15.34 -5.26 -11.57
C GLN A 74 -16.00 -3.92 -11.22
N ALA A 75 -15.47 -2.79 -11.70
CA ALA A 75 -16.02 -1.46 -11.44
C ALA A 75 -17.38 -1.25 -12.14
N GLU A 76 -17.59 -1.85 -13.30
CA GLU A 76 -18.89 -1.85 -14.00
C GLU A 76 -19.97 -2.62 -13.24
N GLN A 77 -19.59 -3.67 -12.50
CA GLN A 77 -20.52 -4.42 -11.65
C GLN A 77 -20.84 -3.64 -10.36
N PHE A 78 -19.81 -3.30 -9.59
CA PHE A 78 -19.88 -2.44 -8.39
C PHE A 78 -18.46 -2.11 -7.90
N CYS A 79 -18.31 -0.90 -7.32
CA CYS A 79 -17.04 -0.42 -6.80
C CYS A 79 -16.80 -0.81 -5.35
N TYR A 80 -17.85 -1.02 -4.55
CA TYR A 80 -17.74 -1.31 -3.11
C TYR A 80 -18.88 -2.22 -2.65
N MET A 81 -18.53 -3.12 -1.74
CA MET A 81 -19.48 -3.93 -1.00
C MET A 81 -18.97 -4.17 0.42
N GLY A 82 -19.84 -3.94 1.41
CA GLY A 82 -19.52 -4.06 2.83
C GLY A 82 -19.05 -5.47 3.24
N PRO A 83 -18.39 -5.59 4.40
CA PRO A 83 -17.77 -6.85 4.82
C PRO A 83 -18.79 -7.97 5.12
N SER A 84 -20.04 -7.63 5.37
CA SER A 84 -21.12 -8.61 5.65
C SER A 84 -21.60 -9.35 4.40
N TYR A 85 -21.22 -8.91 3.22
CA TYR A 85 -21.65 -9.51 1.96
C TYR A 85 -20.54 -10.38 1.37
N ALA A 86 -20.91 -11.52 0.82
CA ALA A 86 -20.01 -12.34 0.03
C ALA A 86 -19.80 -11.72 -1.35
N VAL A 87 -18.55 -11.60 -1.77
CA VAL A 87 -18.14 -11.06 -3.07
C VAL A 87 -17.26 -12.09 -3.77
N GLU A 88 -17.55 -12.40 -5.02
CA GLU A 88 -16.88 -13.45 -5.77
C GLU A 88 -15.36 -13.22 -5.83
N SER A 89 -14.92 -12.05 -6.27
CA SER A 89 -13.50 -11.71 -6.41
C SER A 89 -12.74 -11.84 -5.07
N ARG A 90 -13.33 -11.34 -3.97
CA ARG A 90 -12.75 -11.45 -2.63
C ARG A 90 -12.70 -12.89 -2.13
N SER A 91 -13.76 -13.66 -2.35
CA SER A 91 -13.86 -15.06 -1.92
C SER A 91 -12.90 -15.96 -2.68
N LEU A 92 -12.81 -15.77 -4.00
CA LEU A 92 -11.88 -16.50 -4.84
C LEU A 92 -10.43 -16.18 -4.48
N LEU A 93 -10.08 -14.90 -4.27
CA LEU A 93 -8.75 -14.52 -3.84
C LEU A 93 -8.39 -15.13 -2.49
N ALA A 94 -9.31 -15.13 -1.51
CA ALA A 94 -9.10 -15.76 -0.22
C ALA A 94 -8.78 -17.25 -0.37
N LYS A 95 -9.56 -17.98 -1.18
CA LYS A 95 -9.29 -19.39 -1.49
C LYS A 95 -7.91 -19.59 -2.13
N MET A 96 -7.58 -18.80 -3.15
CA MET A 96 -6.30 -18.90 -3.85
C MET A 96 -5.10 -18.63 -2.94
N VAL A 97 -5.24 -17.75 -1.94
CA VAL A 97 -4.21 -17.51 -0.92
C VAL A 97 -4.08 -18.72 0.00
N ILE A 98 -5.19 -19.22 0.55
CA ILE A 98 -5.18 -20.39 1.46
C ILE A 98 -4.60 -21.63 0.79
N ASP A 99 -4.96 -21.91 -0.46
CA ASP A 99 -4.42 -23.05 -1.23
C ASP A 99 -2.88 -23.05 -1.37
N ARG A 100 -2.22 -21.94 -1.05
CA ARG A 100 -0.76 -21.74 -1.11
C ARG A 100 -0.10 -21.56 0.25
N MET A 101 -0.89 -21.53 1.31
CA MET A 101 -0.41 -21.39 2.68
C MET A 101 -0.20 -22.77 3.33
N PRO A 102 0.56 -22.86 4.44
CA PRO A 102 0.64 -24.07 5.25
C PRO A 102 -0.75 -24.53 5.73
N ASP A 103 -0.92 -25.85 5.90
CA ASP A 103 -2.21 -26.49 6.22
C ASP A 103 -2.90 -25.98 7.50
N ASN A 104 -2.16 -25.36 8.40
CA ASN A 104 -2.71 -24.76 9.63
C ASN A 104 -3.32 -23.37 9.41
N MET A 105 -3.29 -22.82 8.21
CA MET A 105 -3.91 -21.54 7.84
C MET A 105 -5.29 -21.80 7.22
N GLY A 106 -6.33 -21.20 7.79
CA GLY A 106 -7.70 -21.48 7.36
C GLY A 106 -8.47 -20.28 6.81
N LYS A 107 -8.03 -19.05 7.10
CA LYS A 107 -8.77 -17.82 6.71
C LYS A 107 -7.83 -16.68 6.37
N VAL A 108 -8.30 -15.79 5.48
CA VAL A 108 -7.63 -14.54 5.13
C VAL A 108 -8.46 -13.37 5.64
N PHE A 109 -7.78 -12.41 6.26
CA PHE A 109 -8.37 -11.14 6.63
C PHE A 109 -7.74 -10.02 5.78
N PHE A 110 -8.51 -9.49 4.84
CA PHE A 110 -8.06 -8.41 3.97
C PHE A 110 -8.12 -7.06 4.68
N THR A 111 -7.08 -6.26 4.51
CA THR A 111 -6.93 -4.91 5.07
C THR A 111 -6.47 -3.94 3.99
N ASN A 112 -6.48 -2.64 4.28
CA ASN A 112 -6.08 -1.60 3.33
C ASN A 112 -4.56 -1.44 3.20
N GLY A 113 -3.79 -2.00 4.13
CA GLY A 113 -2.33 -1.89 4.10
C GLY A 113 -1.64 -2.72 5.18
N GLY A 114 -0.30 -2.81 5.10
CA GLY A 114 0.50 -3.59 6.04
C GLY A 114 0.40 -3.14 7.49
N ALA A 115 0.30 -1.83 7.73
CA ALA A 115 0.10 -1.29 9.07
C ALA A 115 -1.23 -1.78 9.68
N ASP A 116 -2.33 -1.70 8.92
CA ASP A 116 -3.64 -2.22 9.34
C ASP A 116 -3.61 -3.74 9.59
N ALA A 117 -2.90 -4.48 8.74
CA ALA A 117 -2.73 -5.92 8.92
C ALA A 117 -2.04 -6.22 10.24
N ASN A 118 -0.95 -5.52 10.56
CA ASN A 118 -0.23 -5.67 11.82
C ASN A 118 -1.07 -5.25 13.03
N GLU A 119 -1.82 -4.15 12.97
CA GLU A 119 -2.74 -3.76 14.04
C GLU A 119 -3.78 -4.85 14.34
N ASN A 120 -4.37 -5.44 13.31
CA ASN A 120 -5.34 -6.52 13.49
C ASN A 120 -4.68 -7.81 14.00
N ALA A 121 -3.47 -8.13 13.54
CA ALA A 121 -2.71 -9.27 14.04
C ALA A 121 -2.38 -9.12 15.55
N ILE A 122 -1.92 -7.94 15.97
CA ILE A 122 -1.67 -7.61 17.38
C ILE A 122 -2.95 -7.78 18.22
N LYS A 123 -4.06 -7.23 17.73
CA LYS A 123 -5.36 -7.33 18.39
C LYS A 123 -5.80 -8.77 18.56
N ILE A 124 -5.77 -9.55 17.47
CA ILE A 124 -6.17 -10.97 17.49
C ILE A 124 -5.26 -11.77 18.44
N ALA A 125 -3.93 -11.55 18.37
CA ALA A 125 -2.99 -12.24 19.24
C ALA A 125 -3.25 -11.97 20.73
N ARG A 126 -3.50 -10.70 21.08
CA ARG A 126 -3.85 -10.32 22.46
C ARG A 126 -5.18 -10.92 22.94
N MET A 127 -6.20 -10.86 22.11
CA MET A 127 -7.51 -11.43 22.41
C MET A 127 -7.45 -12.94 22.61
N TYR A 128 -6.70 -13.63 21.74
CA TYR A 128 -6.59 -15.09 21.79
C TYR A 128 -5.75 -15.59 22.97
N THR A 129 -4.66 -14.89 23.29
CA THR A 129 -3.70 -15.34 24.32
C THR A 129 -3.94 -14.73 25.70
N GLY A 130 -4.70 -13.65 25.81
CA GLY A 130 -4.81 -12.84 27.03
C GLY A 130 -3.54 -12.09 27.41
N ARG A 131 -2.50 -12.07 26.54
CA ARG A 131 -1.20 -11.47 26.80
C ARG A 131 -1.05 -10.16 26.04
N ASN A 132 -0.48 -9.14 26.69
CA ASN A 132 -0.33 -7.80 26.12
C ASN A 132 0.99 -7.57 25.38
N LYS A 133 2.07 -8.26 25.80
CA LYS A 133 3.41 -8.04 25.23
C LYS A 133 3.56 -8.70 23.86
N ILE A 134 4.09 -7.93 22.93
CA ILE A 134 4.46 -8.39 21.57
C ILE A 134 5.96 -8.17 21.40
N PHE A 135 6.63 -9.12 20.80
CA PHE A 135 8.06 -9.03 20.49
C PHE A 135 8.27 -8.77 19.00
N SER A 136 9.20 -7.90 18.67
CA SER A 136 9.63 -7.62 17.30
C SER A 136 11.15 -7.64 17.19
N ARG A 137 11.67 -7.58 15.97
CA ARG A 137 13.11 -7.55 15.72
C ARG A 137 13.62 -6.12 15.57
N TYR A 138 14.86 -5.89 15.90
CA TYR A 138 15.57 -4.68 15.51
C TYR A 138 15.69 -4.57 13.98
N ARG A 139 15.80 -3.35 13.47
CA ARG A 139 15.92 -3.04 12.04
C ARG A 139 14.76 -3.59 11.21
N SER A 140 13.56 -3.57 11.77
CA SER A 140 12.34 -3.96 11.10
C SER A 140 11.36 -2.80 11.04
N TYR A 141 10.56 -2.74 9.99
CA TYR A 141 9.48 -1.77 9.84
C TYR A 141 8.14 -2.50 9.76
N HIS A 142 7.22 -2.14 10.63
CA HIS A 142 5.91 -2.78 10.72
C HIS A 142 4.72 -1.87 10.39
N GLY A 143 4.96 -0.59 10.19
CA GLY A 143 3.96 0.41 9.88
C GLY A 143 4.15 1.70 10.68
N SER A 144 3.34 2.71 10.38
CA SER A 144 3.37 4.02 11.05
C SER A 144 2.11 4.33 11.87
N THR A 145 1.24 3.35 12.10
CA THR A 145 0.17 3.43 13.10
C THR A 145 0.72 3.18 14.50
N PHE A 146 -0.03 3.48 15.56
CA PHE A 146 0.48 3.40 16.92
C PHE A 146 0.97 2.00 17.31
N GLY A 147 0.18 0.95 17.10
CA GLY A 147 0.57 -0.41 17.45
C GLY A 147 1.70 -0.95 16.58
N ALA A 148 1.57 -0.84 15.26
CA ALA A 148 2.58 -1.30 14.33
C ALA A 148 3.88 -0.47 14.42
N GLY A 149 3.76 0.84 14.62
CA GLY A 149 4.89 1.74 14.78
C GLY A 149 5.71 1.46 16.03
N ASN A 150 5.05 1.18 17.16
CA ASN A 150 5.73 0.78 18.40
C ASN A 150 6.48 -0.56 18.29
N LEU A 151 6.09 -1.43 17.37
CA LEU A 151 6.82 -2.67 17.07
C LEU A 151 7.97 -2.46 16.07
N THR A 152 8.04 -1.31 15.42
CA THR A 152 9.10 -0.96 14.48
C THR A 152 10.46 -0.88 15.21
N GLY A 153 11.46 -1.60 14.72
CA GLY A 153 12.77 -1.74 15.39
C GLY A 153 13.80 -0.68 14.97
N GLU A 154 13.36 0.54 14.62
CA GLU A 154 14.21 1.62 14.11
C GLU A 154 13.74 3.01 14.61
N PRO A 155 14.53 4.10 14.41
CA PRO A 155 14.23 5.43 14.97
C PRO A 155 12.88 6.03 14.60
N ARG A 156 12.22 5.58 13.53
CA ARG A 156 10.86 6.04 13.16
C ARG A 156 9.79 5.75 14.22
N ARG A 157 10.09 4.87 15.18
CA ARG A 157 9.19 4.58 16.30
C ARG A 157 9.19 5.67 17.39
N TYR A 158 10.27 6.42 17.55
CA TYR A 158 10.42 7.34 18.69
C TYR A 158 9.27 8.34 18.87
N PRO A 159 8.66 8.91 17.83
CA PRO A 159 7.49 9.77 18.01
C PRO A 159 6.23 9.04 18.48
N LEU A 160 6.24 7.70 18.49
CA LEU A 160 5.09 6.84 18.82
C LEU A 160 5.27 6.16 20.19
N GLU A 161 6.43 6.27 20.79
CA GLU A 161 6.68 5.76 22.14
C GLU A 161 5.97 6.65 23.16
N PRO A 162 5.25 6.05 24.15
CA PRO A 162 4.61 6.80 25.23
C PRO A 162 5.61 7.43 26.18
#